data_ea2515bbf054e5dbe16333798fe9db03
#
_entry.id   ea2515bbf054e5dbe16333798fe9db03
#
_cell.length_a   1.000
_cell.length_b   1.000
_cell.length_c   1.000
_cell.angle_alpha   90.00
_cell.angle_beta   90.00
_cell.angle_gamma   90.00
#
_symmetry.space_group_name_H-M   'P 1'
#
loop_
_entity.id
_entity.type
_entity.pdbx_description
1 polymer ?
#
loop_
_entity_poly.entity_id
_entity_poly.type
_entity_poly.pdbx_seq_one_letter_code
_entity_poly.pdbx_strand_id
1 'polypeptide(L)'
;MVANLPLEDKLRAQLLAINCPVQRLRMELSFLSKCRVLVCKRCSKQLGDQQNIFSMSKEGPQGAFVNPNGHVHETLTLYKAKSLRLVGQPSTEYSWFPGYAWTITECLGCWNHIGWKFTATNSKLRPEKFYGFSRRSIEAKVEVPDQPDSEDPGEGDSSLIVM
;
A
#
# COMPACT_ATOMS: atom_id res chain seq x y z
N MET A 1 7.09 -12.39 -14.54
CA MET A 1 5.86 -11.87 -13.92
C MET A 1 5.93 -11.89 -12.39
N VAL A 2 6.22 -13.01 -11.72
CA VAL A 2 6.30 -13.14 -10.23
C VAL A 2 7.19 -12.07 -9.58
N ALA A 3 8.34 -11.75 -10.19
CA ALA A 3 9.30 -10.79 -9.63
C ALA A 3 8.73 -9.36 -9.45
N ASN A 4 7.69 -9.01 -10.20
CA ASN A 4 7.08 -7.68 -10.21
C ASN A 4 5.79 -7.56 -9.38
N LEU A 5 5.32 -8.67 -8.79
CA LEU A 5 4.15 -8.65 -7.93
C LEU A 5 4.53 -8.15 -6.54
N PRO A 6 3.68 -7.33 -5.87
CA PRO A 6 3.90 -6.85 -4.51
C PRO A 6 3.58 -7.95 -3.48
N LEU A 7 4.25 -9.09 -3.59
CA LEU A 7 4.07 -10.26 -2.73
C LEU A 7 5.19 -10.34 -1.69
N GLU A 8 4.90 -10.99 -0.57
CA GLU A 8 5.90 -11.32 0.45
C GLU A 8 7.03 -12.16 -0.17
N ASP A 9 8.28 -11.94 0.26
CA ASP A 9 9.44 -12.61 -0.31
C ASP A 9 9.36 -14.14 -0.18
N LYS A 10 8.81 -14.66 0.92
CA LYS A 10 8.57 -16.09 1.13
C LYS A 10 7.63 -16.68 0.08
N LEU A 11 6.54 -16.01 -0.21
CA LEU A 11 5.56 -16.42 -1.20
C LEU A 11 6.13 -16.34 -2.62
N ARG A 12 6.88 -15.26 -2.88
CA ARG A 12 7.58 -15.10 -4.16
C ARG A 12 8.55 -16.25 -4.43
N ALA A 13 9.33 -16.67 -3.42
CA ALA A 13 10.23 -17.81 -3.51
C ALA A 13 9.46 -19.12 -3.79
N GLN A 14 8.33 -19.35 -3.12
CA GLN A 14 7.47 -20.52 -3.36
C GLN A 14 6.93 -20.56 -4.79
N LEU A 15 6.43 -19.45 -5.31
CA LEU A 15 5.93 -19.36 -6.68
C LEU A 15 7.04 -19.58 -7.72
N LEU A 16 8.26 -19.07 -7.48
CA LEU A 16 9.40 -19.27 -8.36
C LEU A 16 9.89 -20.72 -8.38
N ALA A 17 9.69 -21.48 -7.30
CA ALA A 17 10.03 -22.90 -7.22
C ALA A 17 9.12 -23.81 -8.07
N ILE A 18 7.97 -23.31 -8.54
CA ILE A 18 7.05 -24.09 -9.38
C ILE A 18 7.60 -24.14 -10.82
N ASN A 19 7.98 -25.33 -11.28
CA ASN A 19 8.56 -25.52 -12.61
C ASN A 19 7.52 -25.42 -13.75
N CYS A 20 6.25 -25.79 -13.51
CA CYS A 20 5.19 -25.69 -14.52
C CYS A 20 4.65 -24.25 -14.64
N PRO A 21 4.82 -23.59 -15.81
CA PRO A 21 4.36 -22.19 -16.00
C PRO A 21 2.86 -22.02 -15.79
N VAL A 22 2.04 -22.97 -16.23
CA VAL A 22 0.58 -22.92 -16.10
C VAL A 22 0.15 -23.04 -14.64
N GLN A 23 0.79 -23.95 -13.90
CA GLN A 23 0.52 -24.14 -12.49
C GLN A 23 0.96 -22.90 -11.67
N ARG A 24 2.12 -22.34 -11.98
CA ARG A 24 2.60 -21.09 -11.39
C ARG A 24 1.61 -19.94 -11.61
N LEU A 25 1.15 -19.75 -12.86
CA LEU A 25 0.20 -18.69 -13.20
C LEU A 25 -1.15 -18.87 -12.47
N ARG A 26 -1.66 -20.09 -12.36
CA ARG A 26 -2.89 -20.38 -11.60
C ARG A 26 -2.74 -20.02 -10.12
N MET A 27 -1.60 -20.34 -9.52
CA MET A 27 -1.33 -19.97 -8.13
C MET A 27 -1.17 -18.47 -7.96
N GLU A 28 -0.46 -17.78 -8.88
CA GLU A 28 -0.36 -16.31 -8.88
C GLU A 28 -1.75 -15.66 -8.91
N LEU A 29 -2.62 -16.09 -9.82
CA LEU A 29 -3.98 -15.58 -9.95
C LEU A 29 -4.82 -15.86 -8.70
N SER A 30 -4.71 -17.06 -8.12
CA SER A 30 -5.40 -17.42 -6.87
C SER A 30 -4.95 -16.55 -5.70
N PHE A 31 -3.67 -16.21 -5.61
CA PHE A 31 -3.15 -15.31 -4.60
C PHE A 31 -3.62 -13.87 -4.81
N LEU A 32 -3.49 -13.34 -6.02
CA LEU A 32 -3.91 -11.99 -6.35
C LEU A 32 -5.40 -11.76 -6.09
N SER A 33 -6.24 -12.78 -6.34
CA SER A 33 -7.68 -12.70 -6.07
C SER A 33 -8.02 -12.64 -4.57
N LYS A 34 -7.11 -13.10 -3.70
CA LYS A 34 -7.27 -13.09 -2.24
C LYS A 34 -6.61 -11.87 -1.58
N CYS A 35 -5.59 -11.28 -2.24
CA CYS A 35 -4.93 -10.09 -1.72
C CYS A 35 -5.86 -8.90 -1.83
N ARG A 36 -6.37 -8.39 -0.70
CA ARG A 36 -7.33 -7.28 -0.67
C ARG A 36 -6.76 -5.99 -0.10
N VAL A 37 -5.70 -6.10 0.71
CA VAL A 37 -5.13 -4.96 1.41
C VAL A 37 -3.69 -4.68 0.99
N LEU A 38 -3.34 -3.39 0.98
CA LEU A 38 -1.98 -2.90 0.82
C LEU A 38 -1.46 -2.46 2.18
N VAL A 39 -0.31 -2.95 2.57
CA VAL A 39 0.31 -2.67 3.86
C VAL A 39 1.69 -2.04 3.71
N CYS A 40 2.14 -1.34 4.74
CA CYS A 40 3.51 -0.89 4.85
C CYS A 40 4.45 -2.08 4.97
N LYS A 41 5.43 -2.21 4.07
CA LYS A 41 6.39 -3.32 4.07
C LYS A 41 7.21 -3.38 5.37
N ARG A 42 7.41 -2.24 6.07
CA ARG A 42 8.21 -2.17 7.29
C ARG A 42 7.47 -2.60 8.57
N CYS A 43 6.19 -2.22 8.72
CA CYS A 43 5.45 -2.44 9.98
C CYS A 43 4.09 -3.12 9.77
N SER A 44 3.77 -3.54 8.56
CA SER A 44 2.51 -4.19 8.18
C SER A 44 1.23 -3.38 8.43
N LYS A 45 1.35 -2.09 8.78
CA LYS A 45 0.17 -1.22 8.95
C LYS A 45 -0.58 -1.09 7.64
N GLN A 46 -1.89 -1.27 7.65
CA GLN A 46 -2.74 -1.16 6.46
C GLN A 46 -2.76 0.29 5.95
N LEU A 47 -2.51 0.44 4.66
CA LEU A 47 -2.39 1.74 3.98
C LEU A 47 -3.50 1.97 2.94
N GLY A 48 -4.08 0.92 2.42
CA GLY A 48 -5.12 1.00 1.40
C GLY A 48 -5.68 -0.37 1.04
N ASP A 49 -6.66 -0.36 0.14
CA ASP A 49 -7.35 -1.55 -0.33
C ASP A 49 -7.17 -1.69 -1.85
N GLN A 50 -7.07 -2.92 -2.33
CA GLN A 50 -6.86 -3.21 -3.76
C GLN A 50 -7.95 -2.60 -4.65
N GLN A 51 -9.19 -2.57 -4.17
CA GLN A 51 -10.32 -1.97 -4.89
C GLN A 51 -10.18 -0.46 -5.16
N ASN A 52 -9.27 0.21 -4.46
CA ASN A 52 -8.97 1.63 -4.68
C ASN A 52 -7.86 1.86 -5.71
N ILE A 53 -7.26 0.80 -6.25
CA ILE A 53 -6.28 0.92 -7.34
C ILE A 53 -6.98 1.39 -8.59
N PHE A 54 -6.41 2.40 -9.24
CA PHE A 54 -6.91 2.93 -10.51
C PHE A 54 -5.76 3.42 -11.38
N SER A 55 -6.04 3.68 -12.65
CA SER A 55 -5.02 4.12 -13.58
C SER A 55 -5.12 5.62 -13.85
N MET A 56 -4.00 6.34 -13.69
CA MET A 56 -3.82 7.72 -14.16
C MET A 56 -3.22 7.79 -15.56
N SER A 57 -2.77 6.67 -16.11
CA SER A 57 -2.20 6.57 -17.45
C SER A 57 -2.87 5.48 -18.27
N LYS A 58 -2.65 5.50 -19.59
CA LYS A 58 -3.17 4.46 -20.49
C LYS A 58 -2.47 3.11 -20.29
N GLU A 59 -1.26 3.13 -19.73
CA GLU A 59 -0.46 1.92 -19.51
C GLU A 59 -0.88 1.15 -18.25
N GLY A 60 -1.75 1.73 -17.43
CA GLY A 60 -2.26 1.06 -16.22
C GLY A 60 -1.95 1.80 -14.91
N PRO A 61 -2.28 1.18 -13.77
CA PRO A 61 -2.13 1.81 -12.45
C PRO A 61 -0.70 1.87 -11.95
N GLN A 62 0.22 1.17 -12.61
CA GLN A 62 1.64 1.15 -12.28
C GLN A 62 2.42 2.01 -13.28
N GLY A 63 3.34 2.81 -12.78
CA GLY A 63 4.22 3.64 -13.59
C GLY A 63 5.62 3.72 -13.01
N ALA A 64 6.62 3.93 -13.86
CA ALA A 64 7.98 4.24 -13.47
C ALA A 64 8.25 5.70 -13.79
N PHE A 65 8.54 6.48 -12.78
CA PHE A 65 8.78 7.92 -12.89
C PHE A 65 10.18 8.26 -12.39
N VAL A 66 10.81 9.25 -13.02
CA VAL A 66 12.15 9.68 -12.67
C VAL A 66 12.07 11.03 -11.97
N ASN A 67 12.75 11.18 -10.84
CA ASN A 67 12.90 12.47 -10.17
C ASN A 67 14.05 13.30 -10.79
N PRO A 68 14.20 14.60 -10.45
CA PRO A 68 15.28 15.44 -10.98
C PRO A 68 16.70 14.90 -10.70
N ASN A 69 16.87 14.08 -9.66
CA ASN A 69 18.15 13.46 -9.31
C ASN A 69 18.41 12.16 -10.07
N GLY A 70 17.56 11.78 -11.03
CA GLY A 70 17.73 10.57 -11.83
C GLY A 70 17.26 9.27 -11.15
N HIS A 71 16.65 9.33 -9.94
CA HIS A 71 16.14 8.13 -9.30
C HIS A 71 14.79 7.70 -9.90
N VAL A 72 14.70 6.42 -10.25
CA VAL A 72 13.47 5.80 -10.76
C VAL A 72 12.58 5.36 -9.59
N HIS A 73 11.34 5.84 -9.61
CA HIS A 73 10.30 5.48 -8.65
C HIS A 73 9.21 4.69 -9.35
N GLU A 74 9.14 3.39 -9.07
CA GLU A 74 8.00 2.57 -9.46
C GLU A 74 6.85 2.85 -8.52
N THR A 75 5.72 3.31 -9.05
CA THR A 75 4.55 3.71 -8.26
C THR A 75 3.31 2.93 -8.64
N LEU A 76 2.41 2.81 -7.67
CA LEU A 76 1.06 2.29 -7.82
C LEU A 76 0.08 3.38 -7.44
N THR A 77 -0.91 3.68 -8.29
CA THR A 77 -1.89 4.75 -8.04
C THR A 77 -3.17 4.24 -7.40
N LEU A 78 -3.65 4.97 -6.36
CA LEU A 78 -4.83 4.66 -5.57
C LEU A 78 -5.72 5.90 -5.38
N TYR A 79 -7.04 5.71 -5.44
CA TYR A 79 -8.00 6.78 -5.10
C TYR A 79 -8.03 7.13 -3.61
N LYS A 80 -7.90 6.11 -2.75
CA LYS A 80 -8.00 6.25 -1.30
C LYS A 80 -6.85 5.55 -0.61
N ALA A 81 -6.39 6.16 0.48
CA ALA A 81 -5.37 5.62 1.36
C ALA A 81 -5.67 6.01 2.80
N LYS A 82 -5.15 5.23 3.75
CA LYS A 82 -5.31 5.43 5.19
C LYS A 82 -3.97 5.27 5.92
N SER A 83 -3.93 5.62 7.19
CA SER A 83 -2.76 5.47 8.06
C SER A 83 -1.50 6.16 7.52
N LEU A 84 -1.68 7.32 6.87
CA LEU A 84 -0.62 8.14 6.32
C LEU A 84 -0.54 9.49 7.04
N ARG A 85 0.67 9.98 7.21
CA ARG A 85 0.90 11.39 7.54
C ARG A 85 1.50 12.10 6.32
N LEU A 86 1.14 13.37 6.16
CA LEU A 86 1.67 14.24 5.12
C LEU A 86 2.89 14.97 5.66
N VAL A 87 3.92 15.11 4.84
CA VAL A 87 5.18 15.77 5.19
C VAL A 87 5.50 16.86 4.18
N GLY A 88 5.74 18.07 4.67
CA GLY A 88 6.00 19.26 3.86
C GLY A 88 4.73 19.91 3.29
N GLN A 89 4.94 20.92 2.48
CA GLN A 89 3.89 21.63 1.76
C GLN A 89 3.67 21.02 0.38
N PRO A 90 2.46 21.11 -0.20
CA PRO A 90 2.22 20.71 -1.57
C PRO A 90 3.12 21.49 -2.55
N SER A 91 3.72 20.78 -3.52
CA SER A 91 4.55 21.39 -4.57
C SER A 91 4.12 20.90 -5.95
N THR A 92 4.13 21.79 -6.93
CA THR A 92 3.92 21.45 -8.35
C THR A 92 5.24 21.23 -9.08
N GLU A 93 6.36 21.54 -8.43
CA GLU A 93 7.68 21.45 -9.03
C GLU A 93 8.02 20.00 -9.36
N TYR A 94 8.39 19.74 -10.62
CA TYR A 94 8.70 18.40 -11.14
C TYR A 94 7.60 17.35 -10.89
N SER A 95 6.33 17.77 -10.79
CA SER A 95 5.22 16.82 -10.63
C SER A 95 5.13 15.87 -11.83
N TRP A 96 5.02 14.58 -11.56
CA TRP A 96 4.85 13.55 -12.58
C TRP A 96 3.46 13.57 -13.24
N PHE A 97 2.51 14.22 -12.60
CA PHE A 97 1.14 14.35 -13.09
C PHE A 97 0.84 15.83 -13.32
N PRO A 98 0.86 16.30 -14.59
CA PRO A 98 0.58 17.70 -14.89
C PRO A 98 -0.74 18.19 -14.31
N GLY A 99 -0.72 19.33 -13.64
CA GLY A 99 -1.87 19.90 -12.95
C GLY A 99 -2.11 19.38 -11.54
N TYR A 100 -1.24 18.54 -10.99
CA TYR A 100 -1.31 18.08 -9.61
C TYR A 100 -0.09 18.52 -8.80
N ALA A 101 -0.35 19.01 -7.59
CA ALA A 101 0.68 19.24 -6.58
C ALA A 101 0.89 17.94 -5.79
N TRP A 102 2.14 17.58 -5.53
CA TRP A 102 2.50 16.42 -4.72
C TRP A 102 2.87 16.83 -3.30
N THR A 103 2.57 15.96 -2.34
CA THR A 103 3.01 16.05 -0.95
C THR A 103 3.53 14.68 -0.53
N ILE A 104 4.67 14.64 0.15
CA ILE A 104 5.25 13.39 0.65
C ILE A 104 4.29 12.72 1.63
N THR A 105 4.18 11.39 1.54
CA THR A 105 3.42 10.58 2.49
C THR A 105 4.33 9.57 3.19
N GLU A 106 4.15 9.46 4.51
CA GLU A 106 4.82 8.49 5.36
C GLU A 106 3.81 7.65 6.12
N CYS A 107 4.22 6.42 6.46
CA CYS A 107 3.43 5.52 7.28
C CYS A 107 3.25 6.10 8.69
N LEU A 108 2.02 6.20 9.16
CA LEU A 108 1.71 6.69 10.50
C LEU A 108 2.25 5.78 11.62
N GLY A 109 2.50 4.50 11.31
CA GLY A 109 2.98 3.53 12.30
C GLY A 109 4.50 3.49 12.48
N CYS A 110 5.29 3.75 11.42
CA CYS A 110 6.76 3.59 11.48
C CYS A 110 7.54 4.67 10.74
N TRP A 111 6.84 5.68 10.19
CA TRP A 111 7.38 6.84 9.48
C TRP A 111 8.20 6.49 8.22
N ASN A 112 8.05 5.25 7.75
CA ASN A 112 8.63 4.85 6.48
C ASN A 112 8.01 5.67 5.35
N HIS A 113 8.82 6.14 4.41
CA HIS A 113 8.33 6.81 3.20
C HIS A 113 7.47 5.84 2.39
N ILE A 114 6.22 6.23 2.10
CA ILE A 114 5.28 5.39 1.34
C ILE A 114 5.16 5.88 -0.11
N GLY A 115 5.20 7.17 -0.32
CA GLY A 115 5.03 7.76 -1.63
C GLY A 115 4.55 9.20 -1.56
N TRP A 116 3.55 9.53 -2.35
CA TRP A 116 3.05 10.89 -2.50
C TRP A 116 1.53 10.93 -2.56
N LYS A 117 0.95 11.98 -2.00
CA LYS A 117 -0.42 12.41 -2.26
C LYS A 117 -0.38 13.45 -3.36
N PHE A 118 -1.19 13.29 -4.38
CA PHE A 118 -1.39 14.24 -5.47
C PHE A 118 -2.72 14.96 -5.29
N THR A 119 -2.72 16.28 -5.37
CA THR A 119 -3.91 17.12 -5.21
C THR A 119 -4.04 18.01 -6.45
N ALA A 120 -5.22 18.04 -7.05
CA ALA A 120 -5.50 18.86 -8.22
C ALA A 120 -5.29 20.36 -7.92
N THR A 121 -4.63 21.07 -8.82
CA THR A 121 -4.39 22.52 -8.70
C THR A 121 -5.57 23.36 -9.21
N ASN A 122 -6.53 22.73 -9.86
CA ASN A 122 -7.76 23.40 -10.30
C ASN A 122 -8.97 22.45 -10.23
N SER A 123 -10.15 23.03 -10.14
CA SER A 123 -11.42 22.30 -9.94
C SER A 123 -11.91 21.48 -11.16
N LYS A 124 -11.27 21.61 -12.31
CA LYS A 124 -11.65 20.88 -13.55
C LYS A 124 -10.98 19.51 -13.64
N LEU A 125 -9.88 19.30 -12.89
CA LEU A 125 -9.16 18.03 -12.90
C LEU A 125 -9.86 16.95 -12.08
N ARG A 126 -9.80 15.74 -12.58
CA ARG A 126 -10.30 14.54 -11.89
C ARG A 126 -9.27 13.42 -11.95
N PRO A 127 -9.08 12.71 -10.84
CA PRO A 127 -9.69 12.92 -9.52
C PRO A 127 -9.15 14.18 -8.82
N GLU A 128 -9.89 14.73 -7.85
CA GLU A 128 -9.42 15.90 -7.08
C GLU A 128 -8.15 15.59 -6.28
N LYS A 129 -8.01 14.35 -5.85
CA LYS A 129 -6.83 13.83 -5.15
C LYS A 129 -6.66 12.34 -5.40
N PHE A 130 -5.43 11.88 -5.34
CA PHE A 130 -5.06 10.46 -5.37
C PHE A 130 -3.69 10.26 -4.72
N TYR A 131 -3.26 9.02 -4.62
CA TYR A 131 -1.99 8.63 -4.02
C TYR A 131 -1.16 7.83 -5.02
N GLY A 132 0.16 8.06 -5.03
CA GLY A 132 1.13 7.25 -5.73
C GLY A 132 2.03 6.56 -4.71
N PHE A 133 1.83 5.27 -4.48
CA PHE A 133 2.65 4.50 -3.54
C PHE A 133 3.90 3.94 -4.19
N SER A 134 5.03 4.09 -3.53
CA SER A 134 6.27 3.44 -3.96
C SER A 134 6.16 1.92 -3.76
N ARG A 135 6.36 1.16 -4.83
CA ARG A 135 6.32 -0.31 -4.80
C ARG A 135 7.33 -0.92 -3.82
N ARG A 136 8.45 -0.23 -3.58
CA ARG A 136 9.47 -0.67 -2.61
C ARG A 136 9.00 -0.59 -1.17
N SER A 137 7.99 0.26 -0.89
CA SER A 137 7.52 0.58 0.46
C SER A 137 6.26 -0.17 0.86
N ILE A 138 5.59 -0.82 -0.08
CA ILE A 138 4.30 -1.48 0.13
C ILE A 138 4.35 -2.97 -0.22
N GLU A 139 3.42 -3.70 0.35
CA GLU A 139 3.19 -5.12 0.13
C GLU A 139 1.69 -5.41 0.08
N ALA A 140 1.27 -6.36 -0.77
CA ALA A 140 -0.12 -6.81 -0.81
C ALA A 140 -0.29 -8.02 0.11
N LYS A 141 -1.30 -7.98 0.98
CA LYS A 141 -1.64 -9.07 1.89
C LYS A 141 -3.09 -9.52 1.72
N VAL A 142 -3.34 -10.75 2.10
CA VAL A 142 -4.71 -11.26 2.28
C VAL A 142 -5.28 -10.57 3.51
N GLU A 143 -6.50 -10.03 3.41
CA GLU A 143 -7.21 -9.50 4.55
C GLU A 143 -7.51 -10.66 5.51
N VAL A 144 -6.88 -10.64 6.69
CA VAL A 144 -7.27 -11.50 7.78
C VAL A 144 -8.35 -10.71 8.53
N PRO A 145 -9.59 -11.22 8.66
CA PRO A 145 -10.58 -10.57 9.50
C PRO A 145 -9.99 -10.36 10.90
N ASP A 146 -10.11 -9.16 11.44
CA ASP A 146 -9.70 -8.89 12.80
C ASP A 146 -10.35 -9.93 13.70
N GLN A 147 -9.54 -10.75 14.39
CA GLN A 147 -10.07 -11.54 15.49
C GLN A 147 -10.58 -10.54 16.53
N PRO A 148 -11.80 -10.66 17.01
CA PRO A 148 -12.25 -9.82 18.11
C PRO A 148 -11.22 -9.97 19.23
N ASP A 149 -10.76 -8.83 19.76
CA ASP A 149 -9.84 -8.77 20.88
C ASP A 149 -10.26 -9.80 21.92
N SER A 150 -9.36 -10.73 22.23
CA SER A 150 -9.56 -11.70 23.30
C SER A 150 -9.78 -10.87 24.56
N GLU A 151 -11.02 -10.88 25.07
CA GLU A 151 -11.39 -10.30 26.35
C GLU A 151 -10.39 -10.81 27.38
N ASP A 152 -9.67 -9.87 27.99
CA ASP A 152 -8.80 -10.11 29.13
C ASP A 152 -9.66 -10.77 30.23
N PRO A 153 -9.32 -11.98 30.71
CA PRO A 153 -10.07 -12.60 31.79
C PRO A 153 -9.88 -11.75 33.04
N GLY A 154 -10.92 -10.98 33.40
CA GLY A 154 -10.94 -10.07 34.51
C GLY A 154 -10.34 -10.69 35.77
N GLU A 155 -9.49 -9.90 36.42
CA GLU A 155 -8.96 -10.17 37.76
C GLU A 155 -10.12 -10.51 38.72
N GLY A 156 -10.09 -11.74 39.20
CA GLY A 156 -10.99 -12.21 40.24
C GLY A 156 -10.75 -11.45 41.53
N ASP A 157 -11.77 -10.73 41.96
CA ASP A 157 -11.86 -10.08 43.25
C ASP A 157 -11.74 -11.14 44.35
N SER A 158 -10.57 -11.20 45.00
CA SER A 158 -10.35 -11.98 46.21
C SER A 158 -10.66 -11.13 47.46
N SER A 159 -11.94 -10.92 47.73
CA SER A 159 -12.35 -10.43 49.05
C SER A 159 -12.20 -11.52 50.11
N LEU A 160 -11.09 -11.50 50.80
CA LEU A 160 -10.85 -12.27 52.04
C LEU A 160 -11.78 -11.72 53.15
N ILE A 161 -12.77 -12.51 53.51
CA ILE A 161 -13.50 -12.35 54.77
C ILE A 161 -12.66 -12.94 55.87
N VAL A 162 -12.20 -12.08 56.80
CA VAL A 162 -11.63 -12.49 58.09
C VAL A 162 -12.74 -12.44 59.13
N MET A 163 -12.96 -13.56 59.76
CA MET A 163 -13.58 -13.65 61.08
C MET A 163 -12.51 -13.95 62.11
#